data_079c683e26f32b6749a0d04d6782dca3
#
_entry.id   079c683e26f32b6749a0d04d6782dca3
#
_cell.length_a   1.000
_cell.length_b   1.000
_cell.length_c   1.000
_cell.angle_alpha   90.00
_cell.angle_beta   90.00
_cell.angle_gamma   90.00
#
_symmetry.space_group_name_H-M   'P 1'
#
loop_
_entity.id
_entity.type
_entity.pdbx_description
1 polymer ?
#
loop_
_entity_poly.entity_id
_entity_poly.type
_entity_poly.pdbx_seq_one_letter_code
_entity_poly.pdbx_strand_id
1 'polypeptide(L)'
;MTLVNQVRHRFDSRAANYDNPLTAFIGERELRAIRKLVPPHTEVLDYGCGTGRTTLDHLRRGCKVTAYDISRKMLAIAEAKAAEMGFEAGFTTDPGLLEGRTWPIVTCIGVLDYYPDPAPVLKTLRTYLEPSGLLVVTFPNALSPLAWMYIAGSRFTVPAVARTPGFVRRSAARAGFRIASLSYAFPGIPPLGHTLVAGLHVQTS
;
A
#
# COMPACT_ATOMS: atom_id res chain seq x y z
N MET A 1 1.48 -16.41 18.11
CA MET A 1 2.19 -15.49 17.20
C MET A 1 1.22 -14.44 16.74
N THR A 2 1.53 -13.15 16.86
CA THR A 2 0.64 -12.06 16.44
C THR A 2 0.50 -12.02 14.91
N LEU A 3 -0.60 -11.43 14.39
CA LEU A 3 -0.81 -11.27 12.95
C LEU A 3 0.38 -10.53 12.29
N VAL A 4 0.87 -9.48 12.92
CA VAL A 4 2.02 -8.69 12.44
C VAL A 4 3.26 -9.57 12.28
N ASN A 5 3.56 -10.44 13.26
CA ASN A 5 4.70 -11.37 13.19
C ASN A 5 4.50 -12.43 12.08
N GLN A 6 3.28 -12.90 11.87
CA GLN A 6 2.97 -13.85 10.77
C GLN A 6 3.17 -13.18 9.41
N VAL A 7 2.69 -11.94 9.24
CA VAL A 7 2.88 -11.15 8.02
C VAL A 7 4.38 -10.93 7.78
N ARG A 8 5.13 -10.46 8.78
CA ARG A 8 6.57 -10.25 8.66
C ARG A 8 7.30 -11.54 8.23
N HIS A 9 7.05 -12.65 8.92
CA HIS A 9 7.71 -13.93 8.60
C HIS A 9 7.40 -14.39 7.15
N ARG A 10 6.14 -14.24 6.71
CA ARG A 10 5.74 -14.55 5.33
C ARG A 10 6.57 -13.76 4.32
N PHE A 11 6.68 -12.43 4.51
CA PHE A 11 7.37 -11.58 3.56
C PHE A 11 8.89 -11.78 3.61
N ASP A 12 9.48 -11.98 4.79
CA ASP A 12 10.88 -12.36 4.93
C ASP A 12 11.22 -13.65 4.18
N SER A 13 10.35 -14.65 4.21
CA SER A 13 10.57 -15.93 3.53
C SER A 13 10.41 -15.87 2.01
N ARG A 14 9.69 -14.88 1.50
CA ARG A 14 9.37 -14.71 0.07
C ARG A 14 10.15 -13.60 -0.62
N ALA A 15 10.92 -12.82 0.11
CA ALA A 15 11.56 -11.61 -0.40
C ALA A 15 12.34 -11.86 -1.70
N ALA A 16 13.17 -12.91 -1.75
CA ALA A 16 13.99 -13.24 -2.92
C ALA A 16 13.19 -13.57 -4.20
N ASN A 17 11.95 -14.08 -4.06
CA ASN A 17 11.11 -14.51 -5.18
C ASN A 17 9.80 -13.69 -5.29
N TYR A 18 9.75 -12.54 -4.63
CA TYR A 18 8.53 -11.72 -4.59
C TYR A 18 8.22 -11.08 -5.94
N ASP A 19 9.24 -10.55 -6.58
CA ASP A 19 9.13 -9.92 -7.89
C ASP A 19 9.15 -10.99 -8.99
N ASN A 20 8.03 -11.15 -9.66
CA ASN A 20 7.88 -12.04 -10.80
C ASN A 20 7.06 -11.33 -11.90
N PRO A 21 7.06 -11.85 -13.15
CA PRO A 21 6.39 -11.19 -14.27
C PRO A 21 4.89 -10.91 -14.06
N LEU A 22 4.18 -11.79 -13.36
CA LEU A 22 2.75 -11.61 -13.08
C LEU A 22 2.51 -10.47 -12.07
N THR A 23 3.28 -10.44 -10.98
CA THR A 23 3.18 -9.36 -10.00
C THR A 23 3.61 -8.02 -10.59
N ALA A 24 4.60 -8.00 -11.47
CA ALA A 24 5.02 -6.81 -12.20
C ALA A 24 3.92 -6.28 -13.12
N PHE A 25 3.26 -7.17 -13.88
CA PHE A 25 2.18 -6.80 -14.81
C PHE A 25 0.95 -6.21 -14.10
N ILE A 26 0.50 -6.84 -13.02
CA ILE A 26 -0.62 -6.33 -12.22
C ILE A 26 -0.21 -5.01 -11.55
N GLY A 27 0.99 -4.97 -11.01
CA GLY A 27 1.55 -3.83 -10.31
C GLY A 27 1.65 -2.57 -11.15
N GLU A 28 2.05 -2.67 -12.42
CA GLU A 28 2.10 -1.49 -13.30
C GLU A 28 0.71 -0.87 -13.52
N ARG A 29 -0.33 -1.68 -13.54
CA ARG A 29 -1.70 -1.17 -13.65
C ARG A 29 -2.22 -0.52 -12.38
N GLU A 30 -1.81 -1.02 -11.23
CA GLU A 30 -2.05 -0.35 -9.94
C GLU A 30 -1.31 0.99 -9.88
N LEU A 31 -0.03 1.02 -10.28
CA LEU A 31 0.77 2.25 -10.33
C LEU A 31 0.12 3.32 -11.20
N ARG A 32 -0.47 2.97 -12.34
CA ARG A 32 -1.22 3.94 -13.17
C ARG A 32 -2.38 4.61 -12.44
N ALA A 33 -3.08 3.86 -11.59
CA ALA A 33 -4.16 4.43 -10.77
C ALA A 33 -3.60 5.29 -9.63
N ILE A 34 -2.52 4.84 -8.99
CA ILE A 34 -1.84 5.56 -7.90
C ILE A 34 -1.25 6.89 -8.41
N ARG A 35 -0.61 6.90 -9.58
CA ARG A 35 -0.02 8.09 -10.22
C ARG A 35 -1.03 9.23 -10.43
N LYS A 36 -2.32 8.91 -10.60
CA LYS A 36 -3.38 9.92 -10.74
C LYS A 36 -3.70 10.63 -9.41
N LEU A 37 -3.32 10.02 -8.28
CA LEU A 37 -3.61 10.50 -6.94
C LEU A 37 -2.39 11.14 -6.27
N VAL A 38 -1.19 10.71 -6.65
CA VAL A 38 0.08 11.20 -6.07
C VAL A 38 0.73 12.18 -7.05
N PRO A 39 0.80 13.47 -6.74
CA PRO A 39 1.53 14.43 -7.56
C PRO A 39 3.04 14.12 -7.62
N PRO A 40 3.74 14.45 -8.72
CA PRO A 40 5.20 14.43 -8.74
C PRO A 40 5.78 15.51 -7.80
N HIS A 41 7.06 15.36 -7.45
CA HIS A 41 7.82 16.34 -6.65
C HIS A 41 7.19 16.62 -5.26
N THR A 42 6.53 15.64 -4.66
CA THR A 42 5.94 15.75 -3.30
C THR A 42 6.69 14.87 -2.30
N GLU A 43 6.48 15.12 -1.01
CA GLU A 43 6.95 14.21 0.04
C GLU A 43 5.95 13.08 0.24
N VAL A 44 6.45 11.84 0.33
CA VAL A 44 5.62 10.63 0.43
C VAL A 44 6.15 9.73 1.53
N LEU A 45 5.26 9.25 2.39
CA LEU A 45 5.51 8.04 3.19
C LEU A 45 4.95 6.84 2.44
N ASP A 46 5.81 5.91 2.04
CA ASP A 46 5.40 4.61 1.47
C ASP A 46 5.38 3.55 2.58
N TYR A 47 4.22 3.32 3.18
CA TYR A 47 4.03 2.44 4.33
C TYR A 47 3.74 1.01 3.89
N GLY A 48 4.67 0.09 4.19
CA GLY A 48 4.66 -1.28 3.70
C GLY A 48 5.18 -1.36 2.27
N CYS A 49 6.34 -0.73 2.02
CA CYS A 49 6.91 -0.54 0.69
C CYS A 49 7.33 -1.84 -0.01
N GLY A 50 7.46 -2.96 0.73
CA GLY A 50 7.91 -4.24 0.20
C GLY A 50 9.27 -4.13 -0.50
N THR A 51 9.37 -4.70 -1.69
CA THR A 51 10.57 -4.65 -2.56
C THR A 51 10.72 -3.33 -3.32
N GLY A 52 9.94 -2.28 -2.96
CA GLY A 52 10.14 -0.92 -3.44
C GLY A 52 9.40 -0.57 -4.74
N ARG A 53 8.44 -1.36 -5.22
CA ARG A 53 7.73 -1.06 -6.49
C ARG A 53 7.13 0.35 -6.51
N THR A 54 6.37 0.72 -5.48
CA THR A 54 5.73 2.03 -5.36
C THR A 54 6.76 3.10 -5.01
N THR A 55 7.67 2.81 -4.10
CA THR A 55 8.80 3.68 -3.73
C THR A 55 9.60 4.14 -4.96
N LEU A 56 10.05 3.19 -5.80
CA LEU A 56 10.84 3.49 -6.99
C LEU A 56 10.05 4.30 -8.03
N ASP A 57 8.74 4.06 -8.15
CA ASP A 57 7.90 4.88 -9.01
C ASP A 57 7.81 6.32 -8.51
N HIS A 58 7.64 6.53 -7.23
CA HIS A 58 7.63 7.86 -6.61
C HIS A 58 8.99 8.57 -6.79
N LEU A 59 10.11 7.87 -6.57
CA LEU A 59 11.46 8.41 -6.76
C LEU A 59 11.70 8.84 -8.22
N ARG A 60 11.34 8.00 -9.20
CA ARG A 60 11.43 8.36 -10.64
C ARG A 60 10.63 9.61 -11.00
N ARG A 61 9.60 9.93 -10.24
CA ARG A 61 8.75 11.11 -10.41
C ARG A 61 9.20 12.31 -9.59
N GLY A 62 10.42 12.24 -9.01
CA GLY A 62 11.02 13.33 -8.24
C GLY A 62 10.43 13.52 -6.85
N CYS A 63 9.69 12.53 -6.32
CA CYS A 63 9.19 12.61 -4.94
C CYS A 63 10.32 12.36 -3.95
N LYS A 64 10.23 13.01 -2.79
CA LYS A 64 11.06 12.71 -1.63
C LYS A 64 10.37 11.63 -0.80
N VAL A 65 10.98 10.43 -0.74
CA VAL A 65 10.31 9.25 -0.17
C VAL A 65 10.92 8.84 1.16
N THR A 66 10.05 8.60 2.14
CA THR A 66 10.35 7.79 3.32
C THR A 66 9.66 6.44 3.12
N ALA A 67 10.42 5.35 3.07
CA ALA A 67 9.92 4.01 2.86
C ALA A 67 10.00 3.20 4.15
N TYR A 68 8.88 2.64 4.58
CA TYR A 68 8.78 1.79 5.76
C TYR A 68 8.29 0.40 5.38
N ASP A 69 8.95 -0.64 5.91
CA ASP A 69 8.42 -2.00 5.88
C ASP A 69 8.82 -2.77 7.13
N ILE A 70 7.94 -3.65 7.63
CA ILE A 70 8.23 -4.50 8.79
C ILE A 70 9.23 -5.63 8.47
N SER A 71 9.37 -5.99 7.19
CA SER A 71 10.31 -7.00 6.70
C SER A 71 11.63 -6.35 6.31
N ARG A 72 12.66 -6.61 7.10
CA ARG A 72 14.01 -6.13 6.80
C ARG A 72 14.53 -6.66 5.46
N LYS A 73 14.15 -7.90 5.09
CA LYS A 73 14.58 -8.50 3.82
C LYS A 73 13.92 -7.83 2.62
N MET A 74 12.64 -7.48 2.71
CA MET A 74 11.96 -6.70 1.67
C MET A 74 12.59 -5.33 1.52
N LEU A 75 12.78 -4.63 2.64
CA LEU A 75 13.35 -3.29 2.67
C LEU A 75 14.75 -3.25 2.07
N ALA A 76 15.61 -4.23 2.37
CA ALA A 76 16.96 -4.32 1.82
C ALA A 76 16.96 -4.44 0.28
N ILE A 77 15.97 -5.14 -0.30
CA ILE A 77 15.81 -5.24 -1.75
C ILE A 77 15.37 -3.87 -2.34
N ALA A 78 14.45 -3.17 -1.67
CA ALA A 78 14.00 -1.85 -2.10
C ALA A 78 15.15 -0.84 -2.08
N GLU A 79 15.93 -0.83 -1.01
CA GLU A 79 17.10 0.02 -0.84
C GLU A 79 18.18 -0.24 -1.91
N ALA A 80 18.51 -1.52 -2.16
CA ALA A 80 19.46 -1.90 -3.19
C ALA A 80 19.03 -1.42 -4.58
N LYS A 81 17.76 -1.62 -4.95
CA LYS A 81 17.22 -1.14 -6.23
C LYS A 81 17.24 0.39 -6.35
N ALA A 82 16.94 1.11 -5.28
CA ALA A 82 17.01 2.57 -5.28
C ALA A 82 18.46 3.04 -5.49
N ALA A 83 19.42 2.43 -4.79
CA ALA A 83 20.84 2.73 -4.93
C ALA A 83 21.37 2.42 -6.34
N GLU A 84 21.02 1.25 -6.92
CA GLU A 84 21.39 0.89 -8.31
C GLU A 84 20.87 1.91 -9.34
N MET A 85 19.79 2.58 -9.03
CA MET A 85 19.19 3.62 -9.89
C MET A 85 19.68 5.04 -9.56
N GLY A 86 20.58 5.20 -8.58
CA GLY A 86 21.11 6.49 -8.14
C GLY A 86 20.11 7.33 -7.35
N PHE A 87 19.08 6.73 -6.76
CA PHE A 87 18.11 7.44 -5.93
C PHE A 87 18.48 7.36 -4.45
N GLU A 88 18.26 8.50 -3.76
CA GLU A 88 18.32 8.59 -2.29
C GLU A 88 16.91 8.61 -1.72
N ALA A 89 16.65 7.81 -0.68
CA ALA A 89 15.41 7.78 0.09
C ALA A 89 15.68 7.36 1.54
N GLY A 90 14.76 7.71 2.44
CA GLY A 90 14.80 7.21 3.81
C GLY A 90 14.19 5.80 3.86
N PHE A 91 14.96 4.79 4.26
CA PHE A 91 14.47 3.42 4.48
C PHE A 91 14.52 3.05 5.95
N THR A 92 13.42 2.52 6.51
CA THR A 92 13.38 2.11 7.92
C THR A 92 12.44 0.94 8.18
N THR A 93 12.83 0.08 9.14
CA THR A 93 11.95 -0.93 9.75
C THR A 93 11.43 -0.49 11.11
N ASP A 94 11.89 0.65 11.61
CA ASP A 94 11.52 1.18 12.92
C ASP A 94 10.34 2.14 12.80
N PRO A 95 9.14 1.79 13.28
CA PRO A 95 8.00 2.68 13.27
C PRO A 95 8.20 3.91 14.18
N GLY A 96 9.07 3.83 15.19
CA GLY A 96 9.39 4.96 16.07
C GLY A 96 9.98 6.16 15.31
N LEU A 97 10.69 5.92 14.20
CA LEU A 97 11.21 6.99 13.35
C LEU A 97 10.12 7.72 12.53
N LEU A 98 8.90 7.20 12.52
CA LEU A 98 7.75 7.85 11.88
C LEU A 98 6.91 8.66 12.87
N GLU A 99 7.05 8.41 14.18
CA GLU A 99 6.26 9.05 15.21
C GLU A 99 6.48 10.58 15.24
N GLY A 100 5.39 11.32 15.37
CA GLY A 100 5.40 12.79 15.37
C GLY A 100 5.71 13.46 14.04
N ARG A 101 5.94 12.69 12.97
CA ARG A 101 6.13 13.21 11.61
C ARG A 101 4.83 13.08 10.81
N THR A 102 4.64 14.03 9.89
CA THR A 102 3.50 14.01 8.97
C THR A 102 3.95 14.24 7.54
N TRP A 103 3.16 13.71 6.59
CA TRP A 103 3.42 13.79 5.16
C TRP A 103 2.16 14.28 4.43
N PRO A 104 2.30 15.05 3.34
CA PRO A 104 1.19 15.42 2.49
C PRO A 104 0.58 14.19 1.80
N ILE A 105 1.40 13.16 1.51
CA ILE A 105 0.95 11.91 0.90
C ILE A 105 1.45 10.73 1.72
N VAL A 106 0.54 9.80 2.01
CA VAL A 106 0.87 8.47 2.54
C VAL A 106 0.34 7.42 1.56
N THR A 107 1.19 6.50 1.11
CA THR A 107 0.78 5.34 0.32
C THR A 107 0.87 4.08 1.18
N CYS A 108 -0.13 3.19 1.07
CA CYS A 108 -0.18 1.92 1.78
C CYS A 108 -0.78 0.86 0.83
N ILE A 109 0.09 0.26 0.02
CA ILE A 109 -0.29 -0.53 -1.16
C ILE A 109 -0.03 -2.02 -0.90
N GLY A 110 -1.09 -2.86 -0.99
CA GLY A 110 -1.00 -4.31 -0.78
C GLY A 110 -0.75 -4.72 0.68
N VAL A 111 -0.94 -3.83 1.64
CA VAL A 111 -0.75 -4.10 3.08
C VAL A 111 -2.06 -4.48 3.74
N LEU A 112 -3.14 -3.73 3.47
CA LEU A 112 -4.44 -3.91 4.11
C LEU A 112 -5.16 -5.20 3.71
N ASP A 113 -4.63 -5.89 2.72
CA ASP A 113 -5.08 -7.20 2.24
C ASP A 113 -5.11 -8.25 3.38
N TYR A 114 -4.18 -8.15 4.31
CA TYR A 114 -3.96 -9.14 5.38
C TYR A 114 -4.65 -8.81 6.69
N TYR A 115 -5.33 -7.67 6.79
CA TYR A 115 -6.03 -7.24 8.01
C TYR A 115 -7.53 -7.49 7.89
N PRO A 116 -8.13 -8.42 8.67
CA PRO A 116 -9.58 -8.65 8.67
C PRO A 116 -10.39 -7.39 8.96
N ASP A 117 -9.95 -6.56 9.90
CA ASP A 117 -10.44 -5.19 10.09
C ASP A 117 -9.30 -4.19 9.81
N PRO A 118 -9.36 -3.42 8.72
CA PRO A 118 -8.33 -2.44 8.39
C PRO A 118 -8.44 -1.13 9.19
N ALA A 119 -9.54 -0.88 9.91
CA ALA A 119 -9.77 0.39 10.59
C ALA A 119 -8.69 0.76 11.62
N PRO A 120 -8.13 -0.17 12.44
CA PRO A 120 -7.00 0.15 13.32
C PRO A 120 -5.77 0.64 12.56
N VAL A 121 -5.41 -0.03 11.44
CA VAL A 121 -4.26 0.37 10.62
C VAL A 121 -4.51 1.72 9.97
N LEU A 122 -5.71 1.95 9.44
CA LEU A 122 -6.10 3.25 8.89
C LEU A 122 -6.01 4.38 9.94
N LYS A 123 -6.38 4.12 11.20
CA LYS A 123 -6.21 5.08 12.29
C LYS A 123 -4.74 5.41 12.55
N THR A 124 -3.85 4.41 12.52
CA THR A 124 -2.41 4.64 12.61
C THR A 124 -1.91 5.47 11.44
N LEU A 125 -2.29 5.12 10.19
CA LEU A 125 -1.89 5.88 9.00
C LEU A 125 -2.38 7.33 9.02
N ARG A 126 -3.53 7.59 9.68
CA ARG A 126 -4.04 8.95 9.87
C ARG A 126 -3.11 9.83 10.68
N THR A 127 -2.37 9.28 11.65
CA THR A 127 -1.43 10.06 12.47
C THR A 127 -0.20 10.52 11.69
N TYR A 128 0.06 9.92 10.53
CA TYR A 128 1.16 10.27 9.63
C TYR A 128 0.75 11.26 8.53
N LEU A 129 -0.52 11.69 8.51
CA LEU A 129 -1.00 12.63 7.49
C LEU A 129 -1.02 14.06 8.00
N GLU A 130 -0.61 14.98 7.14
CA GLU A 130 -0.94 16.40 7.30
C GLU A 130 -2.46 16.62 7.30
N PRO A 131 -2.97 17.73 7.87
CA PRO A 131 -4.41 18.00 7.93
C PRO A 131 -5.11 17.93 6.57
N SER A 132 -4.46 18.38 5.50
CA SER A 132 -4.95 18.33 4.10
C SER A 132 -4.41 17.12 3.32
N GLY A 133 -3.66 16.22 3.96
CA GLY A 133 -2.96 15.12 3.32
C GLY A 133 -3.91 14.09 2.71
N LEU A 134 -3.37 13.32 1.77
CA LEU A 134 -4.07 12.24 1.08
C LEU A 134 -3.44 10.89 1.42
N LEU A 135 -4.26 9.96 1.92
CA LEU A 135 -3.89 8.56 2.07
C LEU A 135 -4.36 7.77 0.84
N VAL A 136 -3.43 7.11 0.16
CA VAL A 136 -3.74 6.20 -0.95
C VAL A 136 -3.57 4.76 -0.50
N VAL A 137 -4.64 3.98 -0.58
CA VAL A 137 -4.67 2.57 -0.15
C VAL A 137 -5.23 1.66 -1.24
N THR A 138 -4.85 0.38 -1.18
CA THR A 138 -5.41 -0.64 -2.06
C THR A 138 -6.06 -1.77 -1.26
N PHE A 139 -7.03 -2.43 -1.92
CA PHE A 139 -7.69 -3.64 -1.41
C PHE A 139 -7.99 -4.59 -2.57
N PRO A 140 -7.85 -5.92 -2.39
CA PRO A 140 -8.40 -6.88 -3.35
C PRO A 140 -9.92 -6.70 -3.45
N ASN A 141 -10.43 -6.66 -4.67
CA ASN A 141 -11.85 -6.38 -4.92
C ASN A 141 -12.68 -7.66 -4.86
N ALA A 142 -13.61 -7.76 -3.93
CA ALA A 142 -14.49 -8.92 -3.76
C ALA A 142 -15.43 -9.17 -4.96
N LEU A 143 -15.63 -8.21 -5.84
CA LEU A 143 -16.42 -8.34 -7.06
C LEU A 143 -15.61 -8.89 -8.25
N SER A 144 -14.29 -9.06 -8.09
CA SER A 144 -13.39 -9.52 -9.16
C SER A 144 -13.09 -11.01 -9.07
N PRO A 145 -13.35 -11.79 -10.13
CA PRO A 145 -12.92 -13.18 -10.20
C PRO A 145 -11.40 -13.35 -10.06
N LEU A 146 -10.62 -12.41 -10.60
CA LEU A 146 -9.17 -12.43 -10.51
C LEU A 146 -8.67 -12.21 -9.06
N ALA A 147 -9.36 -11.40 -8.27
CA ALA A 147 -9.04 -11.23 -6.85
C ALA A 147 -9.27 -12.52 -6.06
N TRP A 148 -10.30 -13.30 -6.40
CA TRP A 148 -10.55 -14.59 -5.76
C TRP A 148 -9.46 -15.63 -6.08
N MET A 149 -8.89 -15.62 -7.27
CA MET A 149 -7.72 -16.45 -7.61
C MET A 149 -6.51 -16.09 -6.75
N TYR A 150 -6.24 -14.79 -6.57
CA TYR A 150 -5.18 -14.29 -5.68
C TYR A 150 -5.40 -14.75 -4.23
N ILE A 151 -6.62 -14.60 -3.72
CA ILE A 151 -6.99 -15.01 -2.35
C ILE A 151 -6.85 -16.51 -2.17
N ALA A 152 -7.32 -17.31 -3.12
CA ALA A 152 -7.17 -18.75 -3.07
C ALA A 152 -5.70 -19.19 -2.98
N GLY A 153 -4.81 -18.52 -3.71
CA GLY A 153 -3.35 -18.74 -3.63
C GLY A 153 -2.74 -18.32 -2.29
N SER A 154 -3.32 -17.33 -1.61
CA SER A 154 -2.81 -16.82 -0.34
C SER A 154 -3.20 -17.66 0.89
N ARG A 155 -4.24 -18.51 0.79
CA ARG A 155 -4.82 -19.26 1.92
C ARG A 155 -3.85 -20.18 2.66
N PHE A 156 -2.80 -20.64 2.00
CA PHE A 156 -1.79 -21.53 2.58
C PHE A 156 -0.71 -20.81 3.41
N THR A 157 -0.81 -19.48 3.52
CA THR A 157 0.15 -18.65 4.25
C THR A 157 -0.59 -17.72 5.20
N VAL A 158 -0.51 -16.38 4.99
CA VAL A 158 -1.40 -15.41 5.64
C VAL A 158 -2.51 -15.08 4.65
N PRO A 159 -3.77 -15.45 4.94
CA PRO A 159 -4.87 -15.25 4.00
C PRO A 159 -5.07 -13.77 3.70
N ALA A 160 -5.11 -13.43 2.40
CA ALA A 160 -5.60 -12.13 1.97
C ALA A 160 -7.12 -12.09 2.01
N VAL A 161 -7.69 -10.90 2.17
CA VAL A 161 -9.14 -10.70 2.28
C VAL A 161 -9.61 -9.67 1.26
N ALA A 162 -10.52 -10.11 0.36
CA ALA A 162 -11.16 -9.20 -0.58
C ALA A 162 -12.23 -8.34 0.09
N ARG A 163 -12.43 -7.14 -0.46
CA ARG A 163 -13.34 -6.14 0.08
C ARG A 163 -14.28 -5.62 -1.00
N THR A 164 -15.53 -5.38 -0.61
CA THR A 164 -16.46 -4.63 -1.46
C THR A 164 -16.22 -3.12 -1.32
N PRO A 165 -16.58 -2.31 -2.31
CA PRO A 165 -16.52 -0.84 -2.19
C PRO A 165 -17.27 -0.30 -0.97
N GLY A 166 -18.41 -0.89 -0.63
CA GLY A 166 -19.20 -0.52 0.57
C GLY A 166 -18.45 -0.80 1.88
N PHE A 167 -17.71 -1.91 1.96
CA PHE A 167 -16.88 -2.21 3.12
C PHE A 167 -15.74 -1.20 3.27
N VAL A 168 -15.05 -0.86 2.17
CA VAL A 168 -13.96 0.13 2.18
C VAL A 168 -14.47 1.49 2.68
N ARG A 169 -15.63 1.95 2.20
CA ARG A 169 -16.27 3.20 2.66
C ARG A 169 -16.54 3.19 4.16
N ARG A 170 -17.15 2.11 4.69
CA ARG A 170 -17.43 2.00 6.14
C ARG A 170 -16.17 1.95 6.98
N SER A 171 -15.14 1.21 6.54
CA SER A 171 -13.85 1.12 7.26
C SER A 171 -13.14 2.47 7.29
N ALA A 172 -13.14 3.20 6.17
CA ALA A 172 -12.57 4.54 6.09
C ALA A 172 -13.30 5.51 7.06
N ALA A 173 -14.65 5.51 7.06
CA ALA A 173 -15.44 6.36 7.96
C ALA A 173 -15.17 6.04 9.44
N ARG A 174 -15.08 4.75 9.82
CA ARG A 174 -14.73 4.32 11.19
C ARG A 174 -13.32 4.77 11.62
N ALA A 175 -12.43 4.99 10.67
CA ALA A 175 -11.08 5.50 10.89
C ALA A 175 -10.98 7.04 10.80
N GLY A 176 -12.09 7.75 10.59
CA GLY A 176 -12.15 9.21 10.48
C GLY A 176 -11.68 9.74 9.12
N PHE A 177 -11.92 8.97 8.06
CA PHE A 177 -11.66 9.38 6.68
C PHE A 177 -12.94 9.52 5.87
N ARG A 178 -12.93 10.44 4.90
CA ARG A 178 -13.86 10.48 3.76
C ARG A 178 -13.18 9.94 2.52
N ILE A 179 -13.93 9.27 1.67
CA ILE A 179 -13.43 8.83 0.35
C ILE A 179 -13.37 10.04 -0.58
N ALA A 180 -12.19 10.38 -1.07
CA ALA A 180 -11.98 11.39 -2.11
C ALA A 180 -12.14 10.77 -3.51
N SER A 181 -11.60 9.56 -3.68
CA SER A 181 -11.72 8.82 -4.94
C SER A 181 -11.74 7.32 -4.69
N LEU A 182 -12.40 6.57 -5.56
CA LEU A 182 -12.38 5.11 -5.57
C LEU A 182 -12.36 4.65 -7.02
N SER A 183 -11.31 3.97 -7.40
CA SER A 183 -11.10 3.45 -8.74
C SER A 183 -10.75 1.96 -8.74
N TYR A 184 -10.82 1.35 -9.91
CA TYR A 184 -10.58 -0.07 -10.12
C TYR A 184 -9.34 -0.23 -11.00
N ALA A 185 -8.31 -0.90 -10.47
CA ALA A 185 -7.15 -1.29 -11.26
C ALA A 185 -7.38 -2.68 -11.86
N PHE A 186 -6.85 -2.87 -13.03
CA PHE A 186 -6.86 -4.08 -13.87
C PHE A 186 -8.01 -5.09 -13.65
N PRO A 187 -8.70 -5.48 -14.76
CA PRO A 187 -8.56 -4.99 -16.13
C PRO A 187 -9.11 -3.58 -16.38
N GLY A 188 -9.52 -2.86 -15.35
CA GLY A 188 -10.01 -1.49 -15.46
C GLY A 188 -11.49 -1.37 -15.85
N ILE A 189 -12.23 -2.48 -15.86
CA ILE A 189 -13.67 -2.52 -16.11
C ILE A 189 -14.39 -2.48 -14.75
N PRO A 190 -15.00 -1.35 -14.35
CA PRO A 190 -15.82 -1.32 -13.16
C PRO A 190 -17.06 -2.23 -13.33
N PRO A 191 -17.47 -2.98 -12.29
CA PRO A 191 -16.85 -3.11 -10.97
C PRO A 191 -15.87 -4.30 -10.86
N LEU A 192 -15.42 -4.90 -11.96
CA LEU A 192 -14.69 -6.19 -11.99
C LEU A 192 -13.17 -6.06 -11.85
N GLY A 193 -12.62 -4.85 -11.74
CA GLY A 193 -11.18 -4.64 -11.57
C GLY A 193 -10.64 -5.38 -10.36
N HIS A 194 -9.45 -6.00 -10.50
CA HIS A 194 -8.78 -6.82 -9.49
C HIS A 194 -8.59 -6.08 -8.16
N THR A 195 -8.14 -4.83 -8.22
CA THR A 195 -7.79 -4.03 -7.06
C THR A 195 -8.64 -2.77 -6.99
N LEU A 196 -9.17 -2.48 -5.80
CA LEU A 196 -9.73 -1.18 -5.45
C LEU A 196 -8.59 -0.25 -5.04
N VAL A 197 -8.49 0.93 -5.65
CA VAL A 197 -7.56 1.99 -5.29
C VAL A 197 -8.37 3.15 -4.72
N ALA A 198 -8.18 3.46 -3.45
CA ALA A 198 -8.90 4.50 -2.75
C ALA A 198 -7.98 5.64 -2.33
N GLY A 199 -8.38 6.87 -2.65
CA GLY A 199 -7.83 8.10 -2.08
C GLY A 199 -8.72 8.57 -0.93
N LEU A 200 -8.12 8.80 0.24
CA LEU A 200 -8.81 9.11 1.50
C LEU A 200 -8.28 10.43 2.06
N HIS A 201 -9.15 11.36 2.34
CA HIS A 201 -8.83 12.55 3.13
C HIS A 201 -9.31 12.42 4.58
N VAL A 202 -8.60 13.02 5.49
CA VAL A 202 -9.05 13.14 6.89
C VAL A 202 -10.40 13.86 6.91
N GLN A 203 -11.36 13.31 7.65
CA GLN A 203 -12.64 13.95 7.86
C GLN A 203 -12.44 15.10 8.85
N THR A 204 -12.59 16.33 8.38
CA THR A 204 -12.69 17.51 9.26
C THR A 204 -14.08 17.51 9.87
N SER A 205 -14.14 17.63 11.19
CA SER A 205 -15.38 17.82 11.96
C SER A 205 -16.08 19.09 11.57
#